data_8f6a5b2c5b2b897e4868743c6813d31c
#
_entry.id   8f6a5b2c5b2b897e4868743c6813d31c
#
_cell.length_a   1.000
_cell.length_b   1.000
_cell.length_c   1.000
_cell.angle_alpha   90.00
_cell.angle_beta   90.00
_cell.angle_gamma   90.00
#
_symmetry.space_group_name_H-M   'P 1'
#
loop_
_entity.id
_entity.type
_entity.pdbx_description
1 polymer ?
#
loop_
_entity_poly.entity_id
_entity_poly.type
_entity_poly.pdbx_seq_one_letter_code
_entity_poly.pdbx_strand_id
1 'polypeptide(L)'
;MSAVRVVLVEDNDTFRETLELLFGVREEIEVVASVATGDEAATVCSSLVPDVVLMDYRMPGLNGAEATRAVLTACPTTRVVCLSASVTQQEIDEVRAAGAVACVTKDEDFDSLVATVREAAAA
;
A
#
# COMPACT_ATOMS: atom_id res chain seq x y z
N MET A 1 22.00 5.07 -3.61
CA MET A 1 20.60 5.42 -3.83
C MET A 1 19.76 4.91 -2.69
N SER A 2 18.76 5.68 -2.31
CA SER A 2 17.87 5.30 -1.20
C SER A 2 16.88 4.23 -1.65
N ALA A 3 16.57 3.30 -0.76
CA ALA A 3 15.48 2.37 -0.98
C ALA A 3 14.13 3.12 -0.93
N VAL A 4 13.13 2.59 -1.63
CA VAL A 4 11.76 3.10 -1.55
C VAL A 4 11.19 2.70 -0.18
N ARG A 5 10.72 3.68 0.58
CA ARG A 5 10.15 3.44 1.91
C ARG A 5 8.68 3.11 1.80
N VAL A 6 8.29 1.95 2.29
CA VAL A 6 6.95 1.39 2.10
C VAL A 6 6.29 1.09 3.44
N VAL A 7 5.01 1.44 3.54
CA VAL A 7 4.13 0.97 4.62
C VAL A 7 3.19 -0.07 4.05
N LEU A 8 3.11 -1.22 4.71
CA LEU A 8 2.15 -2.27 4.35
C LEU A 8 0.89 -2.13 5.20
N VAL A 9 -0.27 -2.19 4.56
CA VAL A 9 -1.57 -2.16 5.25
C VAL A 9 -2.36 -3.37 4.81
N GLU A 10 -2.43 -4.38 5.66
CA GLU A 10 -3.02 -5.68 5.34
C GLU A 10 -3.53 -6.34 6.60
N ASP A 11 -4.81 -6.68 6.65
CA ASP A 11 -5.43 -7.30 7.82
C ASP A 11 -5.17 -8.80 7.94
N ASN A 12 -4.81 -9.48 6.85
CA ASN A 12 -4.43 -10.89 6.90
C ASN A 12 -2.98 -11.02 7.38
N ASP A 13 -2.79 -11.53 8.58
CA ASP A 13 -1.47 -11.63 9.21
C ASP A 13 -0.49 -12.45 8.38
N THR A 14 -0.94 -13.58 7.85
CA THR A 14 -0.07 -14.48 7.06
C THR A 14 0.41 -13.79 5.78
N PHE A 15 -0.49 -13.13 5.06
CA PHE A 15 -0.13 -12.45 3.83
C PHE A 15 0.79 -11.25 4.10
N ARG A 16 0.50 -10.50 5.16
CA ARG A 16 1.33 -9.35 5.57
C ARG A 16 2.76 -9.80 5.92
N GLU A 17 2.89 -10.86 6.70
CA GLU A 17 4.20 -11.43 7.07
C GLU A 17 4.95 -11.95 5.86
N THR A 18 4.24 -12.58 4.91
CA THR A 18 4.84 -13.04 3.66
C THR A 18 5.42 -11.88 2.87
N LEU A 19 4.68 -10.77 2.74
CA LEU A 19 5.17 -9.58 2.05
C LEU A 19 6.38 -8.99 2.77
N GLU A 20 6.37 -8.94 4.10
CA GLU A 20 7.51 -8.45 4.88
C GLU A 20 8.77 -9.25 4.58
N LEU A 21 8.65 -10.58 4.53
CA LEU A 21 9.78 -11.46 4.22
C LEU A 21 10.29 -11.25 2.79
N LEU A 22 9.37 -11.19 1.82
CA LEU A 22 9.74 -11.03 0.42
C LEU A 22 10.39 -9.68 0.15
N PHE A 23 9.83 -8.60 0.70
CA PHE A 23 10.44 -7.28 0.56
C PHE A 23 11.76 -7.18 1.32
N GLY A 24 11.89 -7.91 2.42
CA GLY A 24 13.10 -7.88 3.26
C GLY A 24 14.36 -8.36 2.56
N VAL A 25 14.23 -9.14 1.47
CA VAL A 25 15.39 -9.60 0.68
C VAL A 25 15.66 -8.72 -0.53
N ARG A 26 14.90 -7.64 -0.72
CA ARG A 26 15.07 -6.72 -1.85
C ARG A 26 15.70 -5.42 -1.35
N GLU A 27 16.86 -5.08 -1.90
CA GLU A 27 17.60 -3.87 -1.49
C GLU A 27 16.90 -2.58 -1.93
N GLU A 28 16.10 -2.63 -2.99
CA GLU A 28 15.42 -1.45 -3.53
C GLU A 28 14.20 -1.01 -2.72
N ILE A 29 13.73 -1.84 -1.77
CA ILE A 29 12.53 -1.59 -0.96
C ILE A 29 12.89 -1.69 0.52
N GLU A 30 12.41 -0.73 1.31
CA GLU A 30 12.49 -0.78 2.77
C GLU A 30 11.08 -0.70 3.35
N VAL A 31 10.62 -1.74 4.04
CA VAL A 31 9.35 -1.72 4.76
C VAL A 31 9.58 -1.01 6.09
N VAL A 32 9.04 0.20 6.22
CA VAL A 32 9.26 1.02 7.42
C VAL A 32 8.20 0.79 8.49
N ALA A 33 7.05 0.24 8.11
CA ALA A 33 6.00 -0.17 9.04
C ALA A 33 5.03 -1.12 8.36
N SER A 34 4.32 -1.88 9.18
CA SER A 34 3.35 -2.86 8.73
C SER A 34 2.19 -2.82 9.72
N VAL A 35 0.99 -2.53 9.24
CA VAL A 35 -0.19 -2.35 10.08
C VAL A 35 -1.37 -3.14 9.52
N ALA A 36 -2.38 -3.36 10.34
CA ALA A 36 -3.52 -4.21 10.00
C ALA A 36 -4.78 -3.44 9.62
N THR A 37 -4.85 -2.14 9.91
CA THR A 37 -6.07 -1.34 9.69
C THR A 37 -5.77 -0.03 8.98
N GLY A 38 -6.80 0.54 8.34
CA GLY A 38 -6.69 1.83 7.68
C GLY A 38 -6.45 2.99 8.65
N ASP A 39 -7.02 2.91 9.85
CA ASP A 39 -6.80 3.94 10.86
C ASP A 39 -5.34 3.99 11.30
N GLU A 40 -4.74 2.83 11.55
CA GLU A 40 -3.32 2.74 11.87
C GLU A 40 -2.45 3.28 10.74
N ALA A 41 -2.85 3.01 9.49
CA ALA A 41 -2.12 3.47 8.31
C ALA A 41 -1.97 4.99 8.30
N ALA A 42 -3.05 5.72 8.52
CA ALA A 42 -3.01 7.19 8.52
C ALA A 42 -2.09 7.72 9.62
N THR A 43 -2.17 7.14 10.82
CA THR A 43 -1.34 7.53 11.95
C THR A 43 0.14 7.31 11.67
N VAL A 44 0.49 6.12 11.16
CA VAL A 44 1.86 5.75 10.87
C VAL A 44 2.43 6.59 9.72
N CYS A 45 1.64 6.83 8.68
CA CYS A 45 2.08 7.64 7.55
C CYS A 45 2.35 9.08 7.94
N SER A 46 1.56 9.64 8.85
CA SER A 46 1.78 10.97 9.37
C SER A 46 3.15 11.10 10.05
N SER A 47 3.58 10.05 10.76
CA SER A 47 4.85 10.04 11.49
C SER A 47 6.04 9.71 10.59
N LEU A 48 5.90 8.72 9.71
CA LEU A 48 7.03 8.17 8.95
C LEU A 48 7.18 8.76 7.54
N VAL A 49 6.12 9.36 7.01
CA VAL A 49 6.10 9.94 5.66
C VAL A 49 6.71 8.97 4.63
N PRO A 50 6.07 7.81 4.40
CA PRO A 50 6.61 6.83 3.45
C PRO A 50 6.48 7.32 2.01
N ASP A 51 7.27 6.73 1.11
CA ASP A 51 7.15 7.00 -0.31
C ASP A 51 5.88 6.36 -0.88
N VAL A 52 5.59 5.12 -0.48
CA VAL A 52 4.47 4.33 -0.99
C VAL A 52 3.78 3.59 0.14
N VAL A 53 2.45 3.53 0.07
CA VAL A 53 1.64 2.66 0.91
C VAL A 53 1.04 1.58 0.01
N LEU A 54 1.25 0.31 0.37
CA LEU A 54 0.51 -0.80 -0.21
C LEU A 54 -0.72 -1.03 0.65
N MET A 55 -1.89 -0.79 0.08
CA MET A 55 -3.17 -0.75 0.79
C MET A 55 -4.09 -1.85 0.31
N ASP A 56 -4.44 -2.79 1.20
CA ASP A 56 -5.48 -3.76 0.91
C ASP A 56 -6.83 -3.04 0.78
N TYR A 57 -7.69 -3.53 -0.12
CA TYR A 57 -9.03 -2.95 -0.25
C TYR A 57 -9.99 -3.45 0.83
N ARG A 58 -10.00 -4.77 1.07
CA ARG A 58 -10.99 -5.39 1.97
C ARG A 58 -10.43 -5.54 3.38
N MET A 59 -10.75 -4.56 4.21
CA MET A 59 -10.33 -4.54 5.61
C MET A 59 -11.53 -4.23 6.51
N PRO A 60 -11.52 -4.73 7.76
CA PRO A 60 -12.52 -4.31 8.75
C PRO A 60 -12.38 -2.80 9.02
N GLY A 61 -13.50 -2.14 9.27
CA GLY A 61 -13.50 -0.69 9.48
C GLY A 61 -13.40 0.05 8.15
N LEU A 62 -12.35 0.83 7.95
CA LEU A 62 -12.14 1.53 6.69
C LEU A 62 -11.75 0.57 5.58
N ASN A 63 -12.44 0.62 4.44
CA ASN A 63 -11.99 -0.10 3.25
C ASN A 63 -10.80 0.64 2.60
N GLY A 64 -10.23 0.04 1.55
CA GLY A 64 -9.06 0.61 0.89
C GLY A 64 -9.26 2.02 0.35
N ALA A 65 -10.45 2.35 -0.16
CA ALA A 65 -10.73 3.69 -0.67
C ALA A 65 -10.79 4.71 0.47
N GLU A 66 -11.50 4.37 1.54
CA GLU A 66 -11.60 5.24 2.71
C GLU A 66 -10.25 5.44 3.38
N ALA A 67 -9.47 4.35 3.51
CA ALA A 67 -8.12 4.41 4.08
C ALA A 67 -7.17 5.22 3.20
N THR A 68 -7.31 5.12 1.88
CA THR A 68 -6.51 5.93 0.94
C THR A 68 -6.75 7.41 1.17
N ARG A 69 -8.02 7.82 1.32
CA ARG A 69 -8.35 9.22 1.62
C ARG A 69 -7.73 9.67 2.93
N ALA A 70 -7.82 8.83 3.97
CA ALA A 70 -7.26 9.15 5.27
C ALA A 70 -5.74 9.31 5.23
N VAL A 71 -5.05 8.41 4.54
CA VAL A 71 -3.59 8.46 4.36
C VAL A 71 -3.18 9.73 3.62
N LEU A 72 -3.84 10.05 2.51
CA LEU A 72 -3.48 11.19 1.68
C LEU A 72 -3.84 12.53 2.34
N THR A 73 -4.85 12.55 3.22
CA THR A 73 -5.14 13.71 4.05
C THR A 73 -4.02 13.94 5.06
N ALA A 74 -3.54 12.87 5.69
CA ALA A 74 -2.45 12.94 6.68
C ALA A 74 -1.09 13.16 6.04
N CYS A 75 -0.86 12.63 4.84
CA CYS A 75 0.43 12.69 4.15
C CYS A 75 0.23 12.81 2.65
N PRO A 76 0.03 14.04 2.12
CA PRO A 76 -0.31 14.25 0.71
C PRO A 76 0.78 13.86 -0.30
N THR A 77 2.03 13.71 0.14
CA THR A 77 3.14 13.35 -0.75
C THR A 77 3.31 11.84 -0.92
N THR A 78 2.67 11.04 -0.08
CA THR A 78 2.71 9.58 -0.18
C THR A 78 1.92 9.11 -1.39
N ARG A 79 2.40 8.06 -2.07
CA ARG A 79 1.68 7.41 -3.16
C ARG A 79 1.02 6.15 -2.62
N VAL A 80 -0.23 5.92 -2.99
CA VAL A 80 -0.98 4.73 -2.55
C VAL A 80 -1.16 3.78 -3.72
N VAL A 81 -0.78 2.53 -3.51
CA VAL A 81 -1.02 1.42 -4.44
C VAL A 81 -1.98 0.46 -3.75
N CYS A 82 -3.13 0.24 -4.37
CA CYS A 82 -4.09 -0.74 -3.87
C CYS A 82 -3.62 -2.14 -4.24
N LEU A 83 -3.68 -3.07 -3.28
CA LEU A 83 -3.32 -4.47 -3.49
C LEU A 83 -4.45 -5.33 -2.95
N SER A 84 -5.12 -6.09 -3.82
CA SER A 84 -6.31 -6.84 -3.42
C SER A 84 -6.37 -8.22 -4.08
N ALA A 85 -7.01 -9.18 -3.40
CA ALA A 85 -7.22 -10.53 -3.93
C ALA A 85 -8.11 -10.50 -5.16
N SER A 86 -9.13 -9.66 -5.15
CA SER A 86 -9.99 -9.42 -6.32
C SER A 86 -10.67 -8.07 -6.15
N VAL A 87 -10.78 -7.32 -7.24
CA VAL A 87 -11.47 -6.04 -7.24
C VAL A 87 -12.42 -5.99 -8.42
N THR A 88 -13.57 -5.34 -8.22
CA THR A 88 -14.47 -5.00 -9.31
C THR A 88 -14.01 -3.71 -9.96
N GLN A 89 -14.52 -3.42 -11.16
CA GLN A 89 -14.20 -2.15 -11.82
C GLN A 89 -14.66 -0.98 -10.96
N GLN A 90 -15.81 -1.11 -10.28
CA GLN A 90 -16.30 -0.07 -9.38
C GLN A 90 -15.32 0.20 -8.24
N GLU A 91 -14.77 -0.84 -7.65
CA GLU A 91 -13.79 -0.71 -6.56
C GLU A 91 -12.49 -0.07 -7.04
N ILE A 92 -12.03 -0.43 -8.23
CA ILE A 92 -10.86 0.22 -8.86
C ILE A 92 -11.14 1.71 -9.03
N ASP A 93 -12.31 2.05 -9.56
CA ASP A 93 -12.69 3.45 -9.76
C ASP A 93 -12.75 4.21 -8.43
N GLU A 94 -13.24 3.57 -7.37
CA GLU A 94 -13.31 4.16 -6.04
C GLU A 94 -11.92 4.48 -5.46
N VAL A 95 -10.97 3.52 -5.55
CA VAL A 95 -9.62 3.76 -5.00
C VAL A 95 -8.86 4.79 -5.83
N ARG A 96 -9.06 4.81 -7.13
CA ARG A 96 -8.45 5.83 -7.99
C ARG A 96 -9.03 7.21 -7.71
N ALA A 97 -10.33 7.31 -7.54
CA ALA A 97 -11.00 8.56 -7.16
C ALA A 97 -10.53 9.04 -5.77
N ALA A 98 -10.19 8.12 -4.89
CA ALA A 98 -9.64 8.44 -3.58
C ALA A 98 -8.18 8.92 -3.65
N GLY A 99 -7.50 8.68 -4.77
CA GLY A 99 -6.14 9.15 -5.00
C GLY A 99 -5.09 8.07 -5.20
N ALA A 100 -5.47 6.77 -5.21
CA ALA A 100 -4.52 5.70 -5.47
C ALA A 100 -3.97 5.81 -6.90
N VAL A 101 -2.68 5.57 -7.06
CA VAL A 101 -2.01 5.70 -8.36
C VAL A 101 -2.02 4.39 -9.16
N ALA A 102 -2.28 3.27 -8.50
CA ALA A 102 -2.35 1.97 -9.16
C ALA A 102 -3.19 1.00 -8.32
N CYS A 103 -3.69 -0.04 -8.98
CA CYS A 103 -4.41 -1.13 -8.33
C CYS A 103 -3.86 -2.45 -8.88
N VAL A 104 -3.38 -3.32 -7.99
CA VAL A 104 -2.70 -4.57 -8.33
C VAL A 104 -3.43 -5.71 -7.65
N THR A 105 -3.52 -6.87 -8.33
CA THR A 105 -4.10 -8.06 -7.70
C THR A 105 -3.02 -8.84 -6.95
N LYS A 106 -3.43 -9.55 -5.89
CA LYS A 106 -2.51 -10.32 -5.04
C LYS A 106 -1.91 -11.53 -5.73
N ASP A 107 -2.46 -11.94 -6.88
CA ASP A 107 -1.94 -13.06 -7.66
C ASP A 107 -0.87 -12.66 -8.68
N GLU A 108 -0.54 -11.38 -8.80
CA GLU A 108 0.57 -10.95 -9.64
C GLU A 108 1.90 -11.43 -9.05
N ASP A 109 2.90 -11.64 -9.92
CA ASP A 109 4.19 -12.07 -9.43
C ASP A 109 4.88 -10.95 -8.63
N PHE A 110 5.78 -11.35 -7.75
CA PHE A 110 6.41 -10.42 -6.83
C PHE A 110 7.29 -9.38 -7.53
N ASP A 111 7.98 -9.77 -8.60
CA ASP A 111 8.81 -8.83 -9.36
C ASP A 111 7.97 -7.72 -9.98
N SER A 112 6.78 -8.06 -10.50
CA SER A 112 5.83 -7.07 -11.01
C SER A 112 5.35 -6.12 -9.93
N LEU A 113 5.10 -6.64 -8.73
CA LEU A 113 4.70 -5.80 -7.59
C LEU A 113 5.81 -4.83 -7.21
N VAL A 114 7.05 -5.31 -7.14
CA VAL A 114 8.20 -4.44 -6.86
C VAL A 114 8.33 -3.35 -7.91
N ALA A 115 8.17 -3.69 -9.19
CA ALA A 115 8.22 -2.71 -10.28
C ALA A 115 7.14 -1.65 -10.12
N THR A 116 5.91 -2.05 -9.80
CA THR A 116 4.80 -1.12 -9.57
C THR A 116 5.08 -0.17 -8.41
N VAL A 117 5.61 -0.69 -7.31
CA VAL A 117 5.97 0.13 -6.14
C VAL A 117 7.04 1.16 -6.50
N ARG A 118 8.07 0.76 -7.25
CA ARG A 118 9.13 1.66 -7.67
C ARG A 118 8.63 2.74 -8.63
N GLU A 119 7.76 2.36 -9.55
CA GLU A 119 7.13 3.32 -10.48
C GLU A 119 6.26 4.32 -9.72
N ALA A 120 5.49 3.86 -8.74
CA ALA A 120 4.65 4.73 -7.92
C ALA A 120 5.50 5.75 -7.15
N ALA A 121 6.62 5.31 -6.59
CA ALA A 121 7.51 6.19 -5.85
C ALA A 121 8.14 7.27 -6.74
N ALA A 122 8.33 6.98 -8.02
CA ALA A 122 8.93 7.91 -8.97
C ALA A 122 7.91 8.87 -9.62
N ALA A 123 6.63 8.61 -9.40
CA ALA A 123 5.56 9.38 -10.03
C ALA A 123 5.44 10.81 -9.47
#